data_3d5c86d4265541646ccbc63f2bfa181e
#
_entry.id   3d5c86d4265541646ccbc63f2bfa181e
#
_cell.length_a   1.000
_cell.length_b   1.000
_cell.length_c   1.000
_cell.angle_alpha   90.00
_cell.angle_beta   90.00
_cell.angle_gamma   90.00
#
_symmetry.space_group_name_H-M   'P 1'
#
loop_
_entity.id
_entity.type
_entity.pdbx_description
1 polymer ?
#
loop_
_entity_poly.entity_id
_entity_poly.type
_entity_poly.pdbx_seq_one_letter_code
_entity_poly.pdbx_strand_id
1 'polypeptide(L)'
;MKRSNRLVLLVGVFLAIVAFVGILVLTRQEAPQQVVAPTTGPVVVATVDIPLSTRISQDQVTTKTVNLDARLPGAFTDVSQVVGQIARQQVANGGQITVDTLNGGTSGQVTSIDCPLTLRCMALQVDQVSGVGTVIKTGDYVDMVVGLTADKFPVITVAPGDNAITVVAGLNSTSVKLLLQGLQVMGTLLPPPPAETAAATPVPVASGEPGTGAPSGPGTNLNGQQEIVIVAVTAQQAEVLKFAQMDGNVTLALRAAGDFVDPLTGAVLPPVSAVTTGVTLKVLVDSYGVLPPEVVQTVTPTATKR
;
A
#
# COMPACT_ATOMS: atom_id res chain seq x y z
N MET A 1 31.75 -80.73 -51.69
CA MET A 1 30.74 -79.73 -51.46
C MET A 1 30.10 -79.80 -50.04
N LYS A 2 30.80 -80.05 -48.96
CA LYS A 2 30.23 -80.14 -47.60
C LYS A 2 30.80 -79.14 -46.61
N ARG A 3 31.77 -78.28 -47.00
CA ARG A 3 32.37 -77.25 -46.06
C ARG A 3 31.67 -75.88 -46.16
N SER A 4 31.05 -75.53 -47.27
CA SER A 4 30.38 -74.21 -47.50
C SER A 4 29.10 -74.05 -46.66
N ASN A 5 28.32 -75.14 -46.50
CA ASN A 5 27.06 -75.04 -45.78
C ASN A 5 27.24 -74.82 -44.25
N ARG A 6 28.40 -75.30 -43.68
CA ARG A 6 28.70 -75.03 -42.28
C ARG A 6 29.06 -73.56 -41.99
N LEU A 7 29.73 -72.94 -42.96
CA LEU A 7 30.10 -71.52 -42.83
C LEU A 7 28.88 -70.61 -42.91
N VAL A 8 27.92 -70.89 -43.83
CA VAL A 8 26.68 -70.19 -43.97
C VAL A 8 25.80 -70.34 -42.71
N LEU A 9 25.80 -71.54 -42.11
CA LEU A 9 25.04 -71.82 -40.91
C LEU A 9 25.70 -71.08 -39.68
N LEU A 10 26.98 -71.01 -39.58
CA LEU A 10 27.69 -70.27 -38.53
C LEU A 10 27.44 -68.75 -38.65
N VAL A 11 27.47 -68.18 -39.86
CA VAL A 11 27.12 -66.76 -40.12
C VAL A 11 25.71 -66.46 -39.79
N GLY A 12 24.75 -67.37 -40.13
CA GLY A 12 23.32 -67.19 -39.76
C GLY A 12 23.07 -67.15 -38.26
N VAL A 13 23.70 -68.08 -37.52
CA VAL A 13 23.59 -68.16 -36.06
C VAL A 13 24.24 -66.90 -35.42
N PHE A 14 25.37 -66.42 -35.93
CA PHE A 14 26.00 -65.21 -35.42
C PHE A 14 25.13 -63.98 -35.64
N LEU A 15 24.55 -63.80 -36.82
CA LEU A 15 23.60 -62.72 -37.11
C LEU A 15 22.35 -62.79 -36.22
N ALA A 16 21.84 -64.01 -35.97
CA ALA A 16 20.67 -64.17 -35.09
C ALA A 16 20.99 -63.79 -33.63
N ILE A 17 22.19 -64.11 -33.13
CA ILE A 17 22.66 -63.71 -31.79
C ILE A 17 22.83 -62.17 -31.72
N VAL A 18 23.45 -61.56 -32.74
CA VAL A 18 23.61 -60.10 -32.78
C VAL A 18 22.25 -59.38 -32.82
N ALA A 19 21.30 -59.87 -33.63
CA ALA A 19 19.95 -59.36 -33.68
C ALA A 19 19.22 -59.50 -32.32
N PHE A 20 19.35 -60.66 -31.69
CA PHE A 20 18.74 -60.92 -30.38
C PHE A 20 19.33 -60.03 -29.29
N VAL A 21 20.66 -59.84 -29.25
CA VAL A 21 21.33 -58.92 -28.34
C VAL A 21 20.92 -57.48 -28.61
N GLY A 22 20.81 -57.10 -29.88
CA GLY A 22 20.34 -55.76 -30.29
C GLY A 22 18.90 -55.48 -29.79
N ILE A 23 17.98 -56.47 -29.93
CA ILE A 23 16.61 -56.35 -29.42
C ILE A 23 16.60 -56.27 -27.88
N LEU A 24 17.42 -57.05 -27.19
CA LEU A 24 17.56 -57.04 -25.73
C LEU A 24 18.12 -55.71 -25.22
N VAL A 25 19.03 -55.07 -25.93
CA VAL A 25 19.55 -53.75 -25.59
C VAL A 25 18.48 -52.67 -25.84
N LEU A 26 17.74 -52.74 -26.95
CA LEU A 26 16.63 -51.81 -27.22
C LEU A 26 15.49 -51.96 -26.22
N THR A 27 15.15 -53.16 -25.80
CA THR A 27 14.07 -53.38 -24.82
C THR A 27 14.51 -53.05 -23.38
N ARG A 28 15.83 -52.92 -23.11
CA ARG A 28 16.35 -52.41 -21.84
C ARG A 28 16.50 -50.88 -21.82
N GLN A 29 16.21 -50.16 -22.90
CA GLN A 29 15.98 -48.72 -22.81
C GLN A 29 14.74 -48.54 -21.92
N GLU A 30 15.01 -48.26 -20.67
CA GLU A 30 13.98 -47.88 -19.70
C GLU A 30 13.12 -46.80 -20.36
N ALA A 31 11.78 -47.03 -20.41
CA ALA A 31 10.85 -46.00 -20.82
C ALA A 31 11.20 -44.74 -20.04
N PRO A 32 11.22 -43.54 -20.66
CA PRO A 32 11.51 -42.33 -19.95
C PRO A 32 10.56 -42.30 -18.76
N GLN A 33 11.10 -42.33 -17.53
CA GLN A 33 10.34 -42.16 -16.32
C GLN A 33 9.57 -40.87 -16.55
N GLN A 34 8.28 -40.98 -16.70
CA GLN A 34 7.39 -39.81 -16.61
C GLN A 34 7.73 -39.17 -15.27
N VAL A 35 8.44 -38.06 -15.30
CA VAL A 35 8.61 -37.18 -14.13
C VAL A 35 7.21 -36.76 -13.76
N VAL A 36 6.58 -37.52 -12.84
CA VAL A 36 5.30 -37.11 -12.26
C VAL A 36 5.58 -35.77 -11.62
N ALA A 37 5.06 -34.70 -12.21
CA ALA A 37 5.18 -33.38 -11.63
C ALA A 37 4.74 -33.45 -10.17
N PRO A 38 5.50 -32.86 -9.23
CA PRO A 38 5.12 -32.90 -7.82
C PRO A 38 3.72 -32.31 -7.66
N THR A 39 2.81 -33.10 -7.11
CA THR A 39 1.42 -32.68 -6.84
C THR A 39 1.31 -31.88 -5.54
N THR A 40 2.39 -31.78 -4.77
CA THR A 40 2.45 -31.08 -3.48
C THR A 40 3.64 -30.13 -3.45
N GLY A 41 3.54 -29.04 -2.68
CA GLY A 41 4.61 -28.06 -2.50
C GLY A 41 4.58 -27.46 -1.09
N PRO A 42 5.71 -26.87 -0.63
CA PRO A 42 5.78 -26.19 0.64
C PRO A 42 5.04 -24.86 0.57
N VAL A 43 4.39 -24.47 1.67
CA VAL A 43 3.81 -23.16 1.91
C VAL A 43 4.05 -22.74 3.35
N VAL A 44 4.23 -21.44 3.59
CA VAL A 44 4.31 -20.88 4.93
C VAL A 44 2.91 -20.67 5.46
N VAL A 45 2.64 -21.19 6.66
CA VAL A 45 1.36 -21.06 7.35
C VAL A 45 1.56 -20.49 8.74
N ALA A 46 0.56 -19.77 9.25
CA ALA A 46 0.53 -19.28 10.62
C ALA A 46 0.29 -20.45 11.60
N THR A 47 1.02 -20.47 12.71
CA THR A 47 0.83 -21.45 13.82
C THR A 47 -0.13 -20.92 14.89
N VAL A 48 -0.32 -19.61 14.92
CA VAL A 48 -1.25 -18.87 15.79
C VAL A 48 -1.97 -17.81 14.98
N ASP A 49 -3.01 -17.19 15.54
CA ASP A 49 -3.63 -16.03 14.93
C ASP A 49 -2.65 -14.85 14.93
N ILE A 50 -2.41 -14.26 13.75
CA ILE A 50 -1.55 -13.10 13.57
C ILE A 50 -2.42 -11.88 13.33
N PRO A 51 -2.51 -10.93 14.27
CA PRO A 51 -3.28 -9.71 14.11
C PRO A 51 -2.73 -8.79 13.02
N LEU A 52 -3.59 -7.92 12.50
CA LEU A 52 -3.21 -6.81 11.62
C LEU A 52 -2.12 -5.95 12.29
N SER A 53 -1.17 -5.45 11.51
CA SER A 53 -0.04 -4.60 11.93
C SER A 53 0.96 -5.28 12.88
N THR A 54 0.89 -6.59 13.06
CA THR A 54 1.84 -7.34 13.88
C THR A 54 3.07 -7.71 13.07
N ARG A 55 4.26 -7.55 13.65
CA ARG A 55 5.50 -8.09 13.07
C ARG A 55 5.52 -9.60 13.23
N ILE A 56 5.66 -10.31 12.13
CA ILE A 56 5.67 -11.77 12.12
C ILE A 56 7.00 -12.28 12.69
N SER A 57 6.92 -13.06 13.76
CA SER A 57 8.07 -13.72 14.40
C SER A 57 8.20 -15.19 13.94
N GLN A 58 9.38 -15.76 14.11
CA GLN A 58 9.68 -17.10 13.63
C GLN A 58 8.83 -18.20 14.31
N ASP A 59 8.41 -18.00 15.54
CA ASP A 59 7.56 -18.91 16.32
C ASP A 59 6.10 -18.90 15.86
N GLN A 60 5.68 -17.85 15.17
CA GLN A 60 4.30 -17.67 14.67
C GLN A 60 4.06 -18.31 13.32
N VAL A 61 5.09 -18.79 12.62
CA VAL A 61 4.98 -19.34 11.28
C VAL A 61 5.76 -20.64 11.12
N THR A 62 5.27 -21.51 10.25
CA THR A 62 5.94 -22.77 9.92
C THR A 62 5.73 -23.13 8.45
N THR A 63 6.57 -24.00 7.91
CA THR A 63 6.38 -24.53 6.55
C THR A 63 5.54 -25.78 6.60
N LYS A 64 4.48 -25.85 5.81
CA LYS A 64 3.61 -27.02 5.64
C LYS A 64 3.56 -27.44 4.18
N THR A 65 3.58 -28.74 3.90
CA THR A 65 3.39 -29.25 2.54
C THR A 65 1.89 -29.38 2.26
N VAL A 66 1.43 -28.76 1.18
CA VAL A 66 0.04 -28.79 0.72
C VAL A 66 -0.03 -29.23 -0.74
N ASN A 67 -1.21 -29.70 -1.19
CA ASN A 67 -1.45 -29.93 -2.61
C ASN A 67 -1.33 -28.59 -3.38
N LEU A 68 -0.77 -28.63 -4.59
CA LEU A 68 -0.61 -27.43 -5.41
C LEU A 68 -1.95 -26.73 -5.71
N ASP A 69 -3.03 -27.50 -5.82
CA ASP A 69 -4.39 -26.97 -6.02
C ASP A 69 -4.93 -26.23 -4.79
N ALA A 70 -4.44 -26.57 -3.59
CA ALA A 70 -4.82 -25.92 -2.33
C ALA A 70 -3.89 -24.75 -1.96
N ARG A 71 -2.85 -24.50 -2.74
CA ARG A 71 -1.92 -23.41 -2.53
C ARG A 71 -2.54 -22.10 -3.05
N LEU A 72 -2.61 -21.10 -2.19
CA LEU A 72 -3.09 -19.77 -2.58
C LEU A 72 -2.09 -19.08 -3.52
N PRO A 73 -2.59 -18.26 -4.47
CA PRO A 73 -1.73 -17.44 -5.31
C PRO A 73 -0.81 -16.55 -4.45
N GLY A 74 0.47 -16.46 -4.80
CA GLY A 74 1.42 -15.64 -4.05
C GLY A 74 1.80 -16.17 -2.66
N ALA A 75 1.46 -17.41 -2.30
CA ALA A 75 1.86 -18.02 -1.03
C ALA A 75 3.39 -18.19 -0.96
N PHE A 76 3.99 -17.76 0.16
CA PHE A 76 5.41 -17.94 0.41
C PHE A 76 5.76 -19.40 0.67
N THR A 77 6.97 -19.79 0.29
CA THR A 77 7.47 -21.16 0.44
C THR A 77 8.51 -21.31 1.53
N ASP A 78 9.12 -20.20 1.95
CA ASP A 78 10.19 -20.16 2.92
C ASP A 78 9.86 -19.18 4.04
N VAL A 79 10.02 -19.61 5.29
CA VAL A 79 9.78 -18.83 6.51
C VAL A 79 10.68 -17.59 6.55
N SER A 80 11.92 -17.67 6.03
CA SER A 80 12.86 -16.54 6.01
C SER A 80 12.36 -15.32 5.21
N GLN A 81 11.46 -15.54 4.25
CA GLN A 81 10.87 -14.47 3.43
C GLN A 81 9.78 -13.68 4.18
N VAL A 82 9.24 -14.26 5.25
CA VAL A 82 8.07 -13.77 5.98
C VAL A 82 8.43 -13.20 7.35
N VAL A 83 9.42 -13.82 8.02
CA VAL A 83 9.87 -13.37 9.35
C VAL A 83 10.43 -11.94 9.30
N GLY A 84 9.98 -11.11 10.24
CA GLY A 84 10.35 -9.70 10.31
C GLY A 84 9.47 -8.76 9.47
N GLN A 85 8.61 -9.31 8.61
CA GLN A 85 7.62 -8.53 7.87
C GLN A 85 6.43 -8.16 8.75
N ILE A 86 5.67 -7.15 8.36
CA ILE A 86 4.46 -6.72 9.07
C ILE A 86 3.23 -7.31 8.37
N ALA A 87 2.37 -7.99 9.13
CA ALA A 87 1.09 -8.47 8.62
C ALA A 87 0.18 -7.29 8.28
N ARG A 88 -0.20 -7.17 7.01
CA ARG A 88 -1.12 -6.14 6.51
C ARG A 88 -2.57 -6.63 6.42
N GLN A 89 -2.78 -7.90 6.76
CA GLN A 89 -4.08 -8.52 6.94
C GLN A 89 -4.01 -9.44 8.16
N GLN A 90 -5.14 -9.65 8.81
CA GLN A 90 -5.23 -10.66 9.87
C GLN A 90 -5.09 -12.05 9.25
N VAL A 91 -4.27 -12.90 9.86
CA VAL A 91 -4.09 -14.30 9.44
C VAL A 91 -4.54 -15.20 10.57
N ALA A 92 -5.54 -16.03 10.29
CA ALA A 92 -5.98 -17.04 11.26
C ALA A 92 -4.96 -18.18 11.36
N ASN A 93 -4.96 -18.87 12.49
CA ASN A 93 -4.16 -20.08 12.70
C ASN A 93 -4.39 -21.09 11.55
N GLY A 94 -3.32 -21.60 10.98
CA GLY A 94 -3.36 -22.50 9.81
C GLY A 94 -3.50 -21.78 8.46
N GLY A 95 -3.71 -20.47 8.46
CA GLY A 95 -3.80 -19.66 7.24
C GLY A 95 -2.46 -19.58 6.52
N GLN A 96 -2.50 -19.59 5.17
CA GLN A 96 -1.29 -19.41 4.35
C GLN A 96 -0.87 -17.95 4.31
N ILE A 97 0.43 -17.70 4.45
CA ILE A 97 1.00 -16.35 4.30
C ILE A 97 1.25 -16.10 2.82
N THR A 98 0.62 -15.07 2.29
CA THR A 98 0.70 -14.67 0.89
C THR A 98 1.30 -13.28 0.72
N VAL A 99 1.66 -12.93 -0.50
CA VAL A 99 2.08 -11.55 -0.85
C VAL A 99 1.01 -10.53 -0.44
N ASP A 100 -0.27 -10.86 -0.62
CA ASP A 100 -1.39 -9.99 -0.23
C ASP A 100 -1.47 -9.80 1.29
N THR A 101 -1.15 -10.84 2.06
CA THR A 101 -1.08 -10.75 3.53
C THR A 101 -0.04 -9.73 4.01
N LEU A 102 1.08 -9.61 3.29
CA LEU A 102 2.17 -8.69 3.64
C LEU A 102 2.05 -7.32 2.99
N ASN A 103 1.42 -7.22 1.83
CA ASN A 103 1.27 -5.97 1.07
C ASN A 103 -0.07 -5.27 1.28
N GLY A 104 -1.01 -5.90 2.00
CA GLY A 104 -2.33 -5.33 2.24
C GLY A 104 -3.36 -5.59 1.12
N GLY A 105 -3.07 -6.56 0.24
CA GLY A 105 -3.91 -6.89 -0.90
C GLY A 105 -3.65 -5.99 -2.11
N THR A 106 -3.90 -6.52 -3.30
CA THR A 106 -3.91 -5.73 -4.55
C THR A 106 -5.11 -4.80 -4.54
N SER A 107 -4.82 -3.53 -4.67
CA SER A 107 -5.71 -2.39 -4.90
C SER A 107 -7.13 -2.74 -5.40
N GLY A 108 -8.14 -2.33 -4.65
CA GLY A 108 -9.44 -2.02 -5.21
C GLY A 108 -10.66 -2.75 -4.69
N GLN A 109 -10.56 -3.82 -3.93
CA GLN A 109 -11.74 -4.43 -3.33
C GLN A 109 -11.50 -4.82 -1.87
N VAL A 110 -11.83 -3.89 -0.98
CA VAL A 110 -12.08 -4.26 0.42
C VAL A 110 -13.46 -4.93 0.45
N THR A 111 -13.48 -6.25 0.40
CA THR A 111 -14.74 -7.03 0.41
C THR A 111 -15.39 -7.08 1.78
N SER A 112 -14.63 -6.89 2.84
CA SER A 112 -15.11 -6.70 4.21
C SER A 112 -14.07 -5.94 5.03
N ILE A 113 -14.53 -4.97 5.83
CA ILE A 113 -13.71 -4.25 6.79
C ILE A 113 -14.15 -4.71 8.17
N ASP A 114 -13.23 -5.33 8.89
CA ASP A 114 -13.45 -5.72 10.28
C ASP A 114 -12.96 -4.58 11.18
N CYS A 115 -13.91 -3.76 11.64
CA CYS A 115 -13.59 -2.65 12.56
C CYS A 115 -13.25 -3.20 13.93
N PRO A 116 -12.13 -2.76 14.55
CA PRO A 116 -11.81 -3.14 15.91
C PRO A 116 -12.94 -2.80 16.89
N LEU A 117 -13.16 -3.67 17.88
CA LEU A 117 -14.15 -3.45 18.92
C LEU A 117 -13.95 -2.08 19.59
N THR A 118 -15.06 -1.39 19.86
CA THR A 118 -15.12 -0.05 20.44
C THR A 118 -14.71 1.11 19.52
N LEU A 119 -14.07 0.83 18.38
CA LEU A 119 -13.74 1.82 17.35
C LEU A 119 -14.83 1.88 16.25
N ARG A 120 -14.69 2.84 15.38
CA ARG A 120 -15.54 3.07 14.19
C ARG A 120 -14.65 3.21 12.98
N CYS A 121 -15.05 2.63 11.85
CA CYS A 121 -14.34 2.81 10.58
C CYS A 121 -14.97 3.99 9.83
N MET A 122 -14.15 4.95 9.51
CA MET A 122 -14.57 6.11 8.72
C MET A 122 -13.74 6.24 7.45
N ALA A 123 -14.42 6.56 6.36
CA ALA A 123 -13.78 6.80 5.07
C ALA A 123 -13.37 8.27 4.94
N LEU A 124 -12.14 8.49 4.49
CA LEU A 124 -11.62 9.78 4.03
C LEU A 124 -11.34 9.69 2.55
N GLN A 125 -11.81 10.66 1.80
CA GLN A 125 -11.43 10.83 0.41
C GLN A 125 -10.27 11.81 0.36
N VAL A 126 -9.14 11.38 -0.20
CA VAL A 126 -7.93 12.18 -0.39
C VAL A 126 -7.48 12.09 -1.84
N ASP A 127 -6.84 13.14 -2.31
CA ASP A 127 -6.15 13.12 -3.58
C ASP A 127 -4.74 12.51 -3.42
N GLN A 128 -4.04 12.30 -4.52
CA GLN A 128 -2.70 11.72 -4.49
C GLN A 128 -1.70 12.53 -3.67
N VAL A 129 -1.84 13.85 -3.58
CA VAL A 129 -0.94 14.71 -2.81
C VAL A 129 -1.28 14.64 -1.33
N SER A 130 -2.56 14.77 -0.99
CA SER A 130 -3.05 14.73 0.39
C SER A 130 -3.03 13.32 0.98
N GLY A 131 -3.00 12.27 0.15
CA GLY A 131 -2.93 10.84 0.50
C GLY A 131 -1.53 10.22 0.36
N VAL A 132 -0.46 11.01 0.45
CA VAL A 132 0.94 10.52 0.39
C VAL A 132 1.23 9.73 -0.89
N GLY A 133 0.69 10.15 -2.04
CA GLY A 133 0.99 9.53 -3.33
C GLY A 133 0.44 8.12 -3.53
N THR A 134 -0.63 7.74 -2.84
CA THR A 134 -1.25 6.40 -2.89
C THR A 134 -0.37 5.25 -2.36
N VAL A 135 0.60 5.56 -1.51
CA VAL A 135 1.46 4.52 -0.88
C VAL A 135 0.90 4.00 0.44
N ILE A 136 -0.17 4.61 0.96
CA ILE A 136 -0.85 4.17 2.19
C ILE A 136 -1.47 2.80 1.95
N LYS A 137 -1.26 1.88 2.89
CA LYS A 137 -1.77 0.50 2.83
C LYS A 137 -2.54 0.15 4.07
N THR A 138 -3.39 -0.85 3.96
CA THR A 138 -4.03 -1.47 5.13
C THR A 138 -3.00 -1.85 6.18
N GLY A 139 -3.27 -1.52 7.44
CA GLY A 139 -2.36 -1.75 8.57
C GLY A 139 -1.30 -0.67 8.77
N ASP A 140 -1.23 0.36 7.93
CA ASP A 140 -0.41 1.53 8.21
C ASP A 140 -1.04 2.41 9.29
N TYR A 141 -0.24 3.31 9.83
CA TYR A 141 -0.70 4.35 10.73
C TYR A 141 -0.46 5.71 10.09
N VAL A 142 -1.47 6.56 10.19
CA VAL A 142 -1.43 7.90 9.62
C VAL A 142 -1.78 8.95 10.68
N ASP A 143 -1.19 10.11 10.53
CA ASP A 143 -1.57 11.32 11.24
C ASP A 143 -2.37 12.22 10.30
N MET A 144 -3.35 12.91 10.84
CA MET A 144 -4.21 13.81 10.08
C MET A 144 -3.86 15.27 10.39
N VAL A 145 -3.41 15.97 9.37
CA VAL A 145 -3.17 17.42 9.38
C VAL A 145 -4.38 18.11 8.76
N VAL A 146 -4.87 19.15 9.41
CA VAL A 146 -5.99 19.95 8.93
C VAL A 146 -5.58 21.40 8.77
N GLY A 147 -5.83 21.95 7.59
CA GLY A 147 -5.74 23.36 7.29
C GLY A 147 -7.13 24.01 7.36
N LEU A 148 -7.27 25.08 8.13
CA LEU A 148 -8.47 25.91 8.21
C LEU A 148 -8.16 27.24 7.54
N THR A 149 -9.00 27.66 6.61
CA THR A 149 -8.82 28.90 5.85
C THR A 149 -9.63 30.05 6.43
N ALA A 150 -9.15 31.27 6.18
CA ALA A 150 -9.81 32.50 6.66
C ALA A 150 -11.24 32.66 6.15
N ASP A 151 -11.56 32.12 4.99
CA ASP A 151 -12.88 32.27 4.37
C ASP A 151 -14.00 31.64 5.21
N LYS A 152 -13.68 30.50 5.85
CA LYS A 152 -14.66 29.79 6.70
C LYS A 152 -14.54 30.12 8.18
N PHE A 153 -13.35 30.53 8.63
CA PHE A 153 -13.08 30.83 10.03
C PHE A 153 -12.51 32.24 10.18
N PRO A 154 -13.32 33.26 10.06
CA PRO A 154 -12.88 34.65 10.24
C PRO A 154 -12.44 34.90 11.68
N VAL A 155 -11.50 35.81 11.88
CA VAL A 155 -11.17 36.30 13.22
C VAL A 155 -12.34 37.15 13.73
N ILE A 156 -12.84 36.79 14.91
CA ILE A 156 -13.92 37.52 15.54
C ILE A 156 -13.47 38.15 16.86
N THR A 157 -14.03 39.29 17.21
CA THR A 157 -13.96 39.85 18.56
C THR A 157 -15.35 39.81 19.19
N VAL A 158 -15.37 39.52 20.51
CA VAL A 158 -16.59 39.56 21.31
C VAL A 158 -16.48 40.76 22.22
N ALA A 159 -17.43 41.69 22.15
CA ALA A 159 -17.43 42.87 22.99
C ALA A 159 -17.76 42.51 24.45
N PRO A 160 -16.99 42.96 25.43
CA PRO A 160 -17.30 42.75 26.83
C PRO A 160 -18.54 43.54 27.21
N GLY A 161 -19.58 42.83 27.66
CA GLY A 161 -20.81 43.46 28.20
C GLY A 161 -22.08 43.09 27.44
N ASP A 162 -22.11 43.14 26.13
CA ASP A 162 -23.26 42.78 25.31
C ASP A 162 -23.07 41.50 24.48
N ASN A 163 -21.88 40.90 24.56
CA ASN A 163 -21.47 39.72 23.76
C ASN A 163 -21.62 39.94 22.23
N ALA A 164 -21.59 41.17 21.77
CA ALA A 164 -21.67 41.47 20.35
C ALA A 164 -20.44 40.87 19.61
N ILE A 165 -20.73 40.09 18.58
CA ILE A 165 -19.71 39.46 17.77
C ILE A 165 -19.42 40.36 16.56
N THR A 166 -18.14 40.75 16.42
CA THR A 166 -17.69 41.53 15.28
C THR A 166 -16.58 40.79 14.54
N VAL A 167 -16.73 40.70 13.21
CA VAL A 167 -15.68 40.11 12.37
C VAL A 167 -14.57 41.15 12.16
N VAL A 168 -13.32 40.77 12.48
CA VAL A 168 -12.16 41.64 12.27
C VAL A 168 -11.67 41.43 10.85
N ALA A 169 -11.95 42.41 9.99
CA ALA A 169 -11.48 42.36 8.59
C ALA A 169 -9.95 42.51 8.49
N GLY A 170 -9.35 41.90 7.50
CA GLY A 170 -7.94 42.06 7.17
C GLY A 170 -6.93 41.17 7.98
N LEU A 171 -7.45 40.36 8.90
CA LEU A 171 -6.59 39.37 9.58
C LEU A 171 -6.68 38.02 8.89
N ASN A 172 -5.51 37.42 8.64
CA ASN A 172 -5.43 36.05 8.10
C ASN A 172 -5.57 35.05 9.25
N SER A 173 -6.71 34.36 9.31
CA SER A 173 -7.01 33.31 10.30
C SER A 173 -6.62 31.90 9.83
N THR A 174 -5.91 31.79 8.69
CA THR A 174 -5.42 30.47 8.23
C THR A 174 -4.55 29.84 9.29
N SER A 175 -4.90 28.64 9.65
CA SER A 175 -4.17 27.84 10.62
C SER A 175 -4.07 26.38 10.17
N VAL A 176 -2.95 25.75 10.52
CA VAL A 176 -2.71 24.34 10.23
C VAL A 176 -2.41 23.61 11.54
N LYS A 177 -3.04 22.49 11.75
CA LYS A 177 -2.90 21.70 12.98
C LYS A 177 -2.79 20.21 12.64
N LEU A 178 -1.84 19.54 13.28
CA LEU A 178 -1.84 18.09 13.41
C LEU A 178 -2.95 17.69 14.38
N LEU A 179 -4.10 17.27 13.85
CA LEU A 179 -5.36 17.21 14.61
C LEU A 179 -5.58 15.84 15.24
N LEU A 180 -5.44 14.77 14.46
CA LEU A 180 -5.54 13.39 14.93
C LEU A 180 -4.26 12.65 14.60
N GLN A 181 -3.82 11.77 15.50
CA GLN A 181 -2.55 11.08 15.37
C GLN A 181 -2.71 9.58 15.59
N GLY A 182 -1.91 8.80 14.88
CA GLY A 182 -1.85 7.35 15.06
C GLY A 182 -3.15 6.64 14.65
N LEU A 183 -3.83 7.13 13.62
CA LEU A 183 -5.02 6.49 13.08
C LEU A 183 -4.60 5.24 12.28
N GLN A 184 -5.12 4.08 12.67
CA GLN A 184 -4.86 2.84 11.94
C GLN A 184 -5.70 2.78 10.67
N VAL A 185 -5.03 2.49 9.55
CA VAL A 185 -5.67 2.29 8.25
C VAL A 185 -6.24 0.87 8.17
N MET A 186 -7.55 0.76 8.03
CA MET A 186 -8.27 -0.51 7.93
C MET A 186 -8.44 -0.98 6.48
N GLY A 187 -8.28 -0.07 5.53
CA GLY A 187 -8.36 -0.37 4.10
C GLY A 187 -8.17 0.86 3.25
N THR A 188 -7.77 0.63 2.01
CA THR A 188 -7.68 1.67 0.98
C THR A 188 -8.44 1.22 -0.25
N LEU A 189 -9.14 2.15 -0.91
CA LEU A 189 -9.87 1.92 -2.14
C LEU A 189 -9.34 2.88 -3.19
N LEU A 190 -8.70 2.34 -4.20
CA LEU A 190 -8.31 3.09 -5.39
C LEU A 190 -9.40 2.93 -6.45
N PRO A 191 -9.77 3.99 -7.17
CA PRO A 191 -10.64 3.85 -8.32
C PRO A 191 -9.98 2.89 -9.33
N PRO A 192 -10.76 2.07 -10.04
CA PRO A 192 -10.20 1.23 -11.09
C PRO A 192 -9.46 2.11 -12.10
N PRO A 193 -8.31 1.64 -12.63
CA PRO A 193 -7.63 2.35 -13.70
C PRO A 193 -8.63 2.61 -14.83
N PRO A 194 -8.59 3.78 -15.49
CA PRO A 194 -9.45 4.04 -16.62
C PRO A 194 -9.28 2.89 -17.60
N ALA A 195 -10.41 2.28 -18.01
CA ALA A 195 -10.38 1.20 -19.00
C ALA A 195 -9.57 1.72 -20.20
N GLU A 196 -8.44 1.06 -20.50
CA GLU A 196 -7.72 1.33 -21.73
C GLU A 196 -8.73 1.18 -22.86
N THR A 197 -9.14 2.29 -23.45
CA THR A 197 -9.97 2.29 -24.65
C THR A 197 -9.17 1.47 -25.65
N ALA A 198 -9.69 0.28 -25.96
CA ALA A 198 -9.09 -0.66 -26.90
C ALA A 198 -8.55 0.13 -28.09
N ALA A 199 -7.25 -0.06 -28.35
CA ALA A 199 -6.43 0.57 -29.34
C ALA A 199 -7.23 1.16 -30.51
N ALA A 200 -7.29 2.49 -30.58
CA ALA A 200 -7.55 3.16 -31.83
C ALA A 200 -6.48 2.68 -32.80
N THR A 201 -6.90 2.02 -33.88
CA THR A 201 -6.08 1.66 -35.03
C THR A 201 -5.10 2.80 -35.34
N PRO A 202 -3.80 2.54 -35.53
CA PRO A 202 -2.85 3.59 -35.85
C PRO A 202 -3.18 4.20 -37.23
N VAL A 203 -3.64 5.44 -37.18
CA VAL A 203 -3.69 6.27 -38.40
C VAL A 203 -2.23 6.61 -38.72
N PRO A 204 -1.73 6.39 -39.93
CA PRO A 204 -0.36 6.75 -40.29
C PRO A 204 -0.22 8.28 -40.29
N VAL A 205 0.42 8.81 -39.25
CA VAL A 205 0.85 10.21 -39.23
C VAL A 205 2.20 10.31 -39.93
N ALA A 206 2.23 11.23 -40.88
CA ALA A 206 3.42 11.64 -41.62
C ALA A 206 4.53 12.11 -40.70
N SER A 207 5.76 11.79 -41.10
CA SER A 207 7.03 12.14 -40.49
C SER A 207 7.14 13.64 -40.18
N GLY A 208 7.45 13.98 -38.94
CA GLY A 208 7.80 15.33 -38.49
C GLY A 208 8.44 15.33 -37.11
N GLU A 209 9.74 15.61 -37.10
CA GLU A 209 10.64 16.07 -36.05
C GLU A 209 10.83 15.24 -34.75
N PRO A 210 12.11 15.02 -34.35
CA PRO A 210 12.47 14.30 -33.12
C PRO A 210 12.37 15.22 -31.90
N GLY A 211 11.22 15.18 -31.22
CA GLY A 211 11.11 15.69 -29.88
C GLY A 211 11.82 14.75 -28.90
N THR A 212 12.77 15.28 -28.14
CA THR A 212 13.49 14.61 -27.05
C THR A 212 12.50 14.16 -25.97
N GLY A 213 11.95 12.95 -26.13
CA GLY A 213 11.20 12.28 -25.08
C GLY A 213 12.16 11.83 -24.00
N ALA A 214 12.05 12.42 -22.80
CA ALA A 214 12.69 11.90 -21.61
C ALA A 214 12.18 10.45 -21.36
N PRO A 215 13.05 9.52 -20.92
CA PRO A 215 12.61 8.16 -20.63
C PRO A 215 11.63 8.18 -19.47
N SER A 216 10.40 7.76 -19.73
CA SER A 216 9.41 7.45 -18.69
C SER A 216 9.93 6.26 -17.88
N GLY A 217 10.62 6.52 -16.77
CA GLY A 217 10.83 5.52 -15.74
C GLY A 217 9.47 5.07 -15.17
N PRO A 218 9.40 3.98 -14.38
CA PRO A 218 8.19 3.60 -13.67
C PRO A 218 7.91 4.66 -12.59
N GLY A 219 7.49 5.84 -13.03
CA GLY A 219 7.05 6.93 -12.18
C GLY A 219 5.56 6.74 -11.93
N THR A 220 5.16 6.90 -10.70
CA THR A 220 3.76 7.10 -10.29
C THR A 220 3.15 8.16 -11.20
N ASN A 221 2.32 7.74 -12.15
CA ASN A 221 1.56 8.68 -12.97
C ASN A 221 0.58 9.40 -12.05
N LEU A 222 0.89 10.66 -11.73
CA LEU A 222 -0.05 11.55 -11.06
C LEU A 222 -1.19 11.85 -12.04
N ASN A 223 -2.22 11.04 -11.97
CA ASN A 223 -3.39 11.13 -12.87
C ASN A 223 -4.58 11.83 -12.22
N GLY A 224 -4.38 12.48 -11.05
CA GLY A 224 -5.43 13.15 -10.30
C GLY A 224 -6.46 12.20 -9.69
N GLN A 225 -6.18 10.91 -9.61
CA GLN A 225 -7.10 9.95 -8.99
C GLN A 225 -7.24 10.24 -7.50
N GLN A 226 -8.46 10.09 -7.02
CA GLN A 226 -8.78 10.17 -5.61
C GLN A 226 -8.70 8.78 -4.99
N GLU A 227 -8.20 8.71 -3.78
CA GLU A 227 -8.14 7.49 -2.97
C GLU A 227 -9.10 7.64 -1.80
N ILE A 228 -9.75 6.53 -1.43
CA ILE A 228 -10.53 6.46 -0.19
C ILE A 228 -9.70 5.67 0.82
N VAL A 229 -9.32 6.31 1.91
CA VAL A 229 -8.62 5.71 3.04
C VAL A 229 -9.62 5.50 4.16
N ILE A 230 -9.71 4.28 4.68
CA ILE A 230 -10.61 3.92 5.76
C ILE A 230 -9.80 3.78 7.04
N VAL A 231 -10.13 4.58 8.05
CA VAL A 231 -9.38 4.64 9.31
C VAL A 231 -10.26 4.22 10.49
N ALA A 232 -9.62 3.60 11.50
CA ALA A 232 -10.25 3.28 12.77
C ALA A 232 -10.15 4.48 13.72
N VAL A 233 -11.29 4.93 14.24
CA VAL A 233 -11.41 6.11 15.09
C VAL A 233 -12.31 5.86 16.30
N THR A 234 -12.11 6.58 17.39
CA THR A 234 -13.07 6.63 18.49
C THR A 234 -14.31 7.45 18.12
N ALA A 235 -15.36 7.40 18.94
CA ALA A 235 -16.57 8.20 18.70
C ALA A 235 -16.26 9.70 18.60
N GLN A 236 -15.47 10.24 19.53
CA GLN A 236 -15.06 11.63 19.54
C GLN A 236 -14.21 12.01 18.34
N GLN A 237 -13.25 11.14 17.98
CA GLN A 237 -12.43 11.36 16.79
C GLN A 237 -13.25 11.34 15.50
N ALA A 238 -14.34 10.55 15.45
CA ALA A 238 -15.23 10.51 14.30
C ALA A 238 -15.93 11.85 14.06
N GLU A 239 -16.38 12.51 15.12
CA GLU A 239 -16.99 13.86 15.03
C GLU A 239 -15.97 14.90 14.55
N VAL A 240 -14.76 14.88 15.15
CA VAL A 240 -13.65 15.77 14.78
C VAL A 240 -13.25 15.54 13.31
N LEU A 241 -13.15 14.28 12.90
CA LEU A 241 -12.83 13.90 11.52
C LEU A 241 -13.90 14.42 10.55
N LYS A 242 -15.18 14.25 10.90
CA LYS A 242 -16.27 14.72 10.06
C LYS A 242 -16.28 16.24 9.91
N PHE A 243 -16.05 16.97 10.99
CA PHE A 243 -15.91 18.42 10.95
C PHE A 243 -14.75 18.85 10.02
N ALA A 244 -13.59 18.20 10.17
CA ALA A 244 -12.44 18.48 9.33
C ALA A 244 -12.69 18.23 7.83
N GLN A 245 -13.47 17.17 7.50
CA GLN A 245 -13.88 16.90 6.11
C GLN A 245 -14.83 17.95 5.53
N MET A 246 -15.66 18.57 6.37
CA MET A 246 -16.65 19.56 5.89
C MET A 246 -16.03 20.94 5.66
N ASP A 247 -15.16 21.36 6.54
CA ASP A 247 -14.71 22.75 6.61
C ASP A 247 -13.21 22.94 6.52
N GLY A 248 -12.42 21.85 6.66
CA GLY A 248 -10.96 21.88 6.57
C GLY A 248 -10.44 21.30 5.28
N ASN A 249 -9.16 21.57 5.01
CA ASN A 249 -8.36 20.84 4.04
C ASN A 249 -7.60 19.74 4.79
N VAL A 250 -7.91 18.48 4.48
CA VAL A 250 -7.33 17.31 5.17
C VAL A 250 -6.16 16.77 4.36
N THR A 251 -5.03 16.57 5.04
CA THR A 251 -3.84 15.88 4.49
C THR A 251 -3.42 14.80 5.47
N LEU A 252 -3.09 13.63 4.94
CA LEU A 252 -2.56 12.52 5.72
C LEU A 252 -1.03 12.54 5.71
N ALA A 253 -0.44 12.18 6.82
CA ALA A 253 0.99 11.96 6.95
C ALA A 253 1.21 10.50 7.38
N LEU A 254 1.96 9.75 6.58
CA LEU A 254 2.28 8.35 6.87
C LEU A 254 3.31 8.27 8.00
N ARG A 255 3.05 7.47 9.02
CA ARG A 255 3.98 7.21 10.11
C ARG A 255 4.81 5.96 9.86
N ALA A 256 6.02 5.97 10.41
CA ALA A 256 6.89 4.79 10.34
C ALA A 256 6.25 3.61 11.10
N ALA A 257 6.24 2.43 10.47
CA ALA A 257 5.71 1.23 11.12
C ALA A 257 6.46 0.89 12.43
N GLY A 258 7.74 1.25 12.51
CA GLY A 258 8.56 1.06 13.72
C GLY A 258 8.08 1.85 14.95
N ASP A 259 7.28 2.90 14.78
CA ASP A 259 6.70 3.66 15.89
C ASP A 259 5.61 2.88 16.64
N PHE A 260 5.08 1.84 16.02
CA PHE A 260 3.93 1.07 16.52
C PHE A 260 4.25 -0.40 16.76
N VAL A 261 5.51 -0.78 16.62
CA VAL A 261 5.95 -2.17 16.81
C VAL A 261 7.18 -2.18 17.72
N ASP A 262 7.10 -2.90 18.82
CA ASP A 262 8.26 -3.13 19.67
C ASP A 262 9.35 -3.88 18.91
N PRO A 263 10.56 -3.32 18.77
CA PRO A 263 11.62 -3.94 17.97
C PRO A 263 12.13 -5.26 18.56
N LEU A 264 11.90 -5.54 19.83
CA LEU A 264 12.37 -6.74 20.53
C LEU A 264 11.32 -7.85 20.51
N THR A 265 10.06 -7.51 20.77
CA THR A 265 8.98 -8.47 20.93
C THR A 265 8.08 -8.59 19.70
N GLY A 266 8.13 -7.62 18.79
CA GLY A 266 7.22 -7.54 17.65
C GLY A 266 5.79 -7.15 18.02
N ALA A 267 5.51 -6.88 19.30
CA ALA A 267 4.17 -6.52 19.76
C ALA A 267 3.74 -5.14 19.24
N VAL A 268 2.45 -4.99 18.97
CA VAL A 268 1.87 -3.70 18.57
C VAL A 268 1.85 -2.77 19.78
N LEU A 269 2.45 -1.60 19.63
CA LEU A 269 2.47 -0.54 20.64
C LEU A 269 1.32 0.44 20.39
N PRO A 270 0.76 1.04 21.47
CA PRO A 270 -0.22 2.10 21.30
C PRO A 270 0.44 3.34 20.63
N PRO A 271 -0.29 4.08 19.79
CA PRO A 271 0.24 5.27 19.14
C PRO A 271 0.62 6.34 20.17
N VAL A 272 1.86 6.81 20.07
CA VAL A 272 2.33 7.94 20.88
C VAL A 272 1.99 9.24 20.14
N SER A 273 1.25 10.12 20.80
CA SER A 273 0.87 11.43 20.27
C SER A 273 1.92 12.48 20.63
N ALA A 274 2.37 13.23 19.62
CA ALA A 274 3.22 14.40 19.81
C ALA A 274 2.38 15.63 20.15
N VAL A 275 2.82 16.42 21.11
CA VAL A 275 2.18 17.70 21.42
C VAL A 275 2.63 18.74 20.39
N THR A 276 1.69 19.28 19.62
CA THR A 276 1.94 20.34 18.64
C THR A 276 1.08 21.56 18.94
N THR A 277 1.61 22.75 18.74
CA THR A 277 0.90 24.02 18.99
C THR A 277 0.00 24.43 17.81
N GLY A 278 0.21 23.83 16.63
CA GLY A 278 -0.34 24.30 15.37
C GLY A 278 0.48 25.47 14.80
N VAL A 279 0.20 25.81 13.55
CA VAL A 279 0.91 26.86 12.82
C VAL A 279 -0.07 27.87 12.28
N THR A 280 0.21 29.16 12.53
CA THR A 280 -0.50 30.30 11.97
C THR A 280 0.51 31.18 11.21
N LEU A 281 0.04 32.16 10.46
CA LEU A 281 0.93 33.12 9.80
C LEU A 281 1.87 33.80 10.82
N LYS A 282 1.37 34.14 12.00
CA LYS A 282 2.18 34.73 13.06
C LYS A 282 3.32 33.79 13.49
N VAL A 283 3.05 32.50 13.66
CA VAL A 283 4.07 31.50 14.03
C VAL A 283 5.11 31.36 12.93
N LEU A 284 4.69 31.38 11.65
CA LEU A 284 5.64 31.33 10.53
C LEU A 284 6.58 32.54 10.50
N VAL A 285 6.05 33.74 10.77
CA VAL A 285 6.85 34.97 10.84
C VAL A 285 7.80 34.92 12.04
N ASP A 286 7.29 34.66 13.23
CA ASP A 286 8.04 34.80 14.47
C ASP A 286 9.07 33.67 14.69
N SER A 287 8.72 32.44 14.32
CA SER A 287 9.52 31.25 14.64
C SER A 287 10.34 30.72 13.46
N TYR A 288 9.88 30.95 12.23
CA TYR A 288 10.51 30.43 11.02
C TYR A 288 11.07 31.52 10.10
N GLY A 289 10.94 32.81 10.48
CA GLY A 289 11.50 33.93 9.73
C GLY A 289 10.86 34.16 8.35
N VAL A 290 9.63 33.68 8.13
CA VAL A 290 8.90 33.93 6.90
C VAL A 290 8.49 35.39 6.86
N LEU A 291 8.83 36.11 5.77
CA LEU A 291 8.43 37.50 5.60
C LEU A 291 6.90 37.57 5.47
N PRO A 292 6.23 38.49 6.23
CA PRO A 292 4.81 38.71 6.02
C PRO A 292 4.59 39.34 4.63
N PRO A 293 3.42 39.15 4.02
CA PRO A 293 3.08 39.86 2.79
C PRO A 293 3.11 41.36 3.04
N GLU A 294 3.62 42.16 2.07
CA GLU A 294 3.68 43.60 2.18
C GLU A 294 2.30 44.19 2.47
N VAL A 295 2.19 44.90 3.57
CA VAL A 295 0.97 45.67 3.92
C VAL A 295 1.11 47.04 3.31
N VAL A 296 0.38 47.33 2.24
CA VAL A 296 0.31 48.67 1.65
C VAL A 296 -0.53 49.54 2.60
N GLN A 297 0.13 50.37 3.41
CA GLN A 297 -0.58 51.40 4.20
C GLN A 297 -0.92 52.56 3.28
N THR A 298 -2.22 52.81 3.08
CA THR A 298 -2.67 54.06 2.49
C THR A 298 -2.53 55.16 3.53
N VAL A 299 -1.55 56.00 3.35
CA VAL A 299 -1.36 57.20 4.16
C VAL A 299 -2.49 58.19 3.80
N THR A 300 -3.46 58.31 4.68
CA THR A 300 -4.52 59.34 4.54
C THR A 300 -3.88 60.71 4.79
N PRO A 301 -3.89 61.64 3.84
CA PRO A 301 -3.34 62.96 4.07
C PRO A 301 -4.09 63.66 5.18
N THR A 302 -3.37 64.08 6.21
CA THR A 302 -3.93 64.86 7.31
C THR A 302 -4.35 66.21 6.74
N ALA A 303 -5.65 66.54 6.80
CA ALA A 303 -6.18 67.82 6.39
C ALA A 303 -5.53 68.94 7.22
N THR A 304 -4.69 69.75 6.60
CA THR A 304 -4.14 70.93 7.24
C THR A 304 -5.28 71.94 7.44
N LYS A 305 -5.66 72.17 8.67
CA LYS A 305 -6.59 73.24 9.05
C LYS A 305 -5.97 74.58 8.67
N ARG A 306 -6.58 75.31 7.75
CA ARG A 306 -6.32 76.77 7.50
C ARG A 306 -6.99 77.63 8.54
#